data_435ed7fd9daf7f1b7aa0b259a70f3e55
#
_entry.id   435ed7fd9daf7f1b7aa0b259a70f3e55
#
_cell.length_a   1.000
_cell.length_b   1.000
_cell.length_c   1.000
_cell.angle_alpha   90.00
_cell.angle_beta   90.00
_cell.angle_gamma   90.00
#
_symmetry.space_group_name_H-M   'P 1'
#
loop_
_entity.id
_entity.type
_entity.pdbx_description
1 polymer ?
#
loop_
_entity_poly.entity_id
_entity_poly.type
_entity_poly.pdbx_seq_one_letter_code
_entity_poly.pdbx_strand_id
1 'polypeptide(L)'
;MSLSRRTVLSTAAVGIATVAAAHAQTPNTPSGTPQPMRPGRGGTDPGPRNVPLELQNPDIYVPPATDHGTVANLKFPFSQSHMRLERGGWTRQVTERELGISKNIAGVDMRLNTGGVRELHWHKAAEWAYMLYGRARITAVDQDCRNFADDVGVGDLWYFPAGIPHSIQGLEPDGCEFLLVFDDGSFSEDNTFLISDWFKHVPPDVLAKNFGVPASSFASTPDPSELYIFPLPVPGPLASDRIAGATPVPQSFSHRLMAQDPIRTKSGTVRIADSKNFPASVTIAAALVEILPGGMRELHWHPNTDEWQYYIEGQGRMGVFASAGDARTFDYQAGDVGFVPFAMGHYIENTGSTPLRFLEMFKSSYYADVSLNRWMALTPPELVQGTLKLDATVMSALRKGPAPVVPA
;
A
#
# COMPACT_ATOMS: atom_id res chain seq x y z
N MET A 1 -17.11 -24.98 55.87
CA MET A 1 -16.45 -23.69 56.05
C MET A 1 -16.55 -22.94 54.76
N SER A 2 -17.42 -21.94 54.74
CA SER A 2 -17.75 -21.10 53.56
C SER A 2 -16.74 -19.97 53.46
N LEU A 3 -16.00 -19.87 52.36
CA LEU A 3 -15.16 -18.70 52.06
C LEU A 3 -15.91 -17.76 51.13
N SER A 4 -16.11 -16.58 51.65
CA SER A 4 -16.87 -15.46 51.09
C SER A 4 -16.27 -14.89 49.78
N ARG A 5 -17.16 -14.67 48.78
CA ARG A 5 -16.89 -14.08 47.45
C ARG A 5 -16.69 -12.55 47.45
N ARG A 6 -16.04 -11.97 48.46
CA ARG A 6 -15.98 -10.48 48.58
C ARG A 6 -14.59 -9.85 48.49
N THR A 7 -13.53 -10.55 48.06
CA THR A 7 -12.16 -9.98 48.11
C THR A 7 -11.43 -9.96 46.78
N VAL A 8 -12.10 -10.02 45.63
CA VAL A 8 -11.44 -10.01 44.27
C VAL A 8 -11.79 -8.77 43.44
N LEU A 9 -12.52 -7.79 43.97
CA LEU A 9 -12.98 -6.64 43.17
C LEU A 9 -12.28 -5.29 43.47
N SER A 10 -11.19 -5.26 44.23
CA SER A 10 -10.56 -3.98 44.61
C SER A 10 -9.14 -3.72 44.09
N THR A 11 -8.59 -4.59 43.22
CA THR A 11 -7.23 -4.40 42.68
C THR A 11 -7.16 -4.18 41.16
N ALA A 12 -8.30 -4.12 40.47
CA ALA A 12 -8.32 -3.91 38.99
C ALA A 12 -8.61 -2.44 38.57
N ALA A 13 -8.81 -1.52 39.53
CA ALA A 13 -9.23 -0.15 39.19
C ALA A 13 -8.10 0.90 39.17
N VAL A 14 -6.84 0.54 39.45
CA VAL A 14 -5.72 1.52 39.53
C VAL A 14 -4.81 1.47 38.29
N GLY A 15 -4.98 0.49 37.42
CA GLY A 15 -4.07 0.31 36.23
C GLY A 15 -4.49 1.02 34.94
N ILE A 16 -5.70 1.61 34.90
CA ILE A 16 -6.22 2.17 33.60
C ILE A 16 -6.11 3.71 33.51
N ALA A 17 -5.81 4.39 34.61
CA ALA A 17 -5.77 5.86 34.63
C ALA A 17 -4.44 6.49 34.16
N THR A 18 -3.37 5.74 33.95
CA THR A 18 -2.04 6.29 33.61
C THR A 18 -1.63 6.16 32.16
N VAL A 19 -2.39 5.50 31.29
CA VAL A 19 -2.05 5.41 29.84
C VAL A 19 -2.74 6.49 29.01
N ALA A 20 -3.74 7.19 29.53
CA ALA A 20 -4.48 8.23 28.80
C ALA A 20 -3.81 9.62 28.81
N ALA A 21 -2.70 9.82 29.52
CA ALA A 21 -2.10 11.15 29.67
C ALA A 21 -0.88 11.43 28.78
N ALA A 22 -0.43 10.45 27.97
CA ALA A 22 0.84 10.59 27.21
C ALA A 22 0.69 11.00 25.73
N HIS A 23 -0.52 11.19 25.20
CA HIS A 23 -0.75 11.58 23.79
C HIS A 23 -1.75 12.73 23.63
N ALA A 24 -1.79 13.66 24.55
CA ALA A 24 -2.37 14.95 24.26
C ALA A 24 -1.32 15.79 23.52
N GLN A 25 -1.06 15.47 22.25
CA GLN A 25 -0.56 16.47 21.33
C GLN A 25 -1.64 17.56 21.28
N THR A 26 -1.29 18.76 21.73
CA THR A 26 -2.12 19.94 21.46
C THR A 26 -2.32 20.00 19.95
N PRO A 27 -3.58 20.01 19.46
CA PRO A 27 -3.82 20.23 18.04
C PRO A 27 -3.08 21.50 17.65
N ASN A 28 -2.28 21.47 16.58
CA ASN A 28 -1.79 22.67 15.94
C ASN A 28 -3.01 23.48 15.49
N THR A 29 -3.53 24.31 16.35
CA THR A 29 -4.60 25.24 15.98
C THR A 29 -3.95 26.27 15.07
N PRO A 30 -4.32 26.36 13.78
CA PRO A 30 -3.85 27.45 12.94
C PRO A 30 -4.22 28.77 13.62
N SER A 31 -3.20 29.56 13.97
CA SER A 31 -3.45 30.83 14.58
C SER A 31 -4.26 31.69 13.60
N GLY A 32 -5.47 32.06 13.94
CA GLY A 32 -6.29 33.01 13.22
C GLY A 32 -7.56 32.52 12.54
N THR A 33 -7.83 31.20 12.50
CA THR A 33 -9.12 30.72 11.95
C THR A 33 -10.19 30.71 13.05
N PRO A 34 -11.27 31.54 12.95
CA PRO A 34 -12.36 31.51 13.92
C PRO A 34 -13.02 30.09 13.92
N GLN A 35 -13.10 29.49 15.09
CA GLN A 35 -13.83 28.24 15.28
C GLN A 35 -15.19 28.52 15.94
N PRO A 36 -16.28 27.86 15.52
CA PRO A 36 -17.56 27.97 16.22
C PRO A 36 -17.41 27.58 17.68
N MET A 37 -18.07 28.30 18.57
CA MET A 37 -18.04 28.01 20.00
C MET A 37 -19.38 27.48 20.49
N ARG A 38 -19.35 26.41 21.27
CA ARG A 38 -20.56 25.86 21.88
C ARG A 38 -20.95 26.72 23.09
N PRO A 39 -22.14 27.32 23.12
CA PRO A 39 -22.57 28.20 24.23
C PRO A 39 -22.45 27.47 25.59
N GLY A 40 -21.88 28.19 26.58
CA GLY A 40 -21.76 27.68 27.96
C GLY A 40 -20.67 26.65 28.23
N ARG A 41 -19.87 26.26 27.23
CA ARG A 41 -18.80 25.25 27.39
C ARG A 41 -17.39 25.79 27.15
N GLY A 42 -17.24 27.01 26.65
CA GLY A 42 -15.93 27.64 26.45
C GLY A 42 -15.01 26.94 25.43
N GLY A 43 -15.49 25.96 24.70
CA GLY A 43 -14.74 25.21 23.71
C GLY A 43 -15.34 25.31 22.31
N THR A 44 -14.58 24.98 21.28
CA THR A 44 -15.06 24.92 19.90
C THR A 44 -16.22 23.92 19.77
N ASP A 45 -17.13 24.16 18.83
CA ASP A 45 -18.23 23.26 18.51
C ASP A 45 -17.98 22.53 17.18
N PRO A 46 -17.31 21.35 17.20
CA PRO A 46 -17.03 20.59 16.00
C PRO A 46 -18.25 19.81 15.47
N GLY A 47 -19.41 19.92 16.13
CA GLY A 47 -20.59 19.10 15.84
C GLY A 47 -20.51 17.68 16.41
N PRO A 48 -21.12 16.67 15.77
CA PRO A 48 -21.03 15.28 16.19
C PRO A 48 -19.56 14.79 16.20
N ARG A 49 -19.15 14.16 17.30
CA ARG A 49 -17.76 13.76 17.53
C ARG A 49 -17.57 12.25 17.57
N ASN A 50 -16.52 11.79 16.87
CA ASN A 50 -15.93 10.46 17.04
C ASN A 50 -14.44 10.64 17.38
N VAL A 51 -14.11 10.74 18.66
CA VAL A 51 -12.77 11.09 19.12
C VAL A 51 -11.67 10.15 18.59
N PRO A 52 -11.83 8.81 18.56
CA PRO A 52 -10.84 7.94 17.95
C PRO A 52 -10.58 8.25 16.46
N LEU A 53 -11.63 8.53 15.69
CA LEU A 53 -11.49 8.87 14.27
C LEU A 53 -10.85 10.25 14.07
N GLU A 54 -11.18 11.23 14.92
CA GLU A 54 -10.59 12.57 14.89
C GLU A 54 -9.09 12.54 15.19
N LEU A 55 -8.65 11.68 16.13
CA LEU A 55 -7.22 11.50 16.43
C LEU A 55 -6.45 10.85 15.29
N GLN A 56 -7.12 10.06 14.45
CA GLN A 56 -6.53 9.46 13.26
C GLN A 56 -6.58 10.41 12.05
N ASN A 57 -7.40 11.43 12.08
CA ASN A 57 -7.62 12.38 10.98
C ASN A 57 -7.70 13.83 11.53
N PRO A 58 -6.63 14.34 12.12
CA PRO A 58 -6.62 15.67 12.71
C PRO A 58 -6.87 16.79 11.68
N ASP A 59 -6.53 16.55 10.41
CA ASP A 59 -6.83 17.43 9.28
C ASP A 59 -8.33 17.72 9.12
N ILE A 60 -9.18 16.72 9.34
CA ILE A 60 -10.64 16.90 9.23
C ILE A 60 -11.18 17.75 10.39
N TYR A 61 -10.59 17.62 11.57
CA TYR A 61 -11.04 18.31 12.77
C TYR A 61 -10.54 19.77 12.82
N VAL A 62 -9.29 19.99 12.44
CA VAL A 62 -8.65 21.33 12.42
C VAL A 62 -7.88 21.46 11.10
N PRO A 63 -8.57 21.70 9.97
CA PRO A 63 -7.89 21.88 8.69
C PRO A 63 -6.96 23.08 8.73
N PRO A 64 -5.78 23.03 8.07
CA PRO A 64 -4.93 24.21 7.93
C PRO A 64 -5.62 25.30 7.12
N ALA A 65 -5.20 26.57 7.37
CA ALA A 65 -5.79 27.74 6.70
C ALA A 65 -5.57 27.75 5.17
N THR A 66 -4.69 26.89 4.67
CA THR A 66 -4.43 26.71 3.23
C THR A 66 -5.41 25.77 2.54
N ASP A 67 -6.19 25.01 3.30
CA ASP A 67 -7.25 24.17 2.72
C ASP A 67 -8.38 25.05 2.18
N HIS A 68 -8.78 24.79 0.93
CA HIS A 68 -9.77 25.58 0.23
C HIS A 68 -10.48 24.75 -0.84
N GLY A 69 -11.75 25.08 -1.08
CA GLY A 69 -12.55 24.43 -2.14
C GLY A 69 -12.98 23.01 -1.81
N THR A 70 -13.15 22.17 -2.83
CA THR A 70 -13.65 20.81 -2.71
C THR A 70 -12.70 19.80 -3.34
N VAL A 71 -11.73 19.33 -2.59
CA VAL A 71 -10.91 18.17 -2.97
C VAL A 71 -11.59 16.90 -2.46
N ALA A 72 -11.75 15.89 -3.32
CA ALA A 72 -12.31 14.59 -2.96
C ALA A 72 -11.54 13.96 -1.80
N ASN A 73 -12.15 12.96 -1.13
CA ASN A 73 -11.42 12.16 -0.16
C ASN A 73 -10.33 11.32 -0.86
N LEU A 74 -9.09 11.49 -0.43
CA LEU A 74 -7.90 10.82 -0.98
C LEU A 74 -7.30 9.80 0.00
N LYS A 75 -8.05 9.41 1.04
CA LYS A 75 -7.57 8.51 2.10
C LYS A 75 -8.57 7.40 2.38
N PHE A 76 -8.06 6.18 2.58
CA PHE A 76 -8.85 5.06 3.11
C PHE A 76 -7.95 4.10 3.92
N PRO A 77 -8.22 3.82 5.21
CA PRO A 77 -7.44 2.88 5.99
C PRO A 77 -7.87 1.42 5.71
N PHE A 78 -6.92 0.51 5.49
CA PHE A 78 -7.21 -0.92 5.33
C PHE A 78 -7.97 -1.51 6.52
N SER A 79 -7.77 -0.97 7.72
CA SER A 79 -8.49 -1.40 8.93
C SER A 79 -10.01 -1.24 8.85
N GLN A 80 -10.52 -0.41 7.93
CA GLN A 80 -11.95 -0.25 7.67
C GLN A 80 -12.48 -1.18 6.58
N SER A 81 -11.61 -1.87 5.84
CA SER A 81 -12.03 -2.87 4.86
C SER A 81 -12.54 -4.11 5.54
N HIS A 82 -13.55 -4.76 4.93
CA HIS A 82 -14.01 -6.07 5.38
C HIS A 82 -12.87 -7.09 5.32
N MET A 83 -12.70 -7.87 6.38
CA MET A 83 -11.71 -8.94 6.44
C MET A 83 -12.35 -10.26 6.02
N ARG A 84 -11.84 -10.87 4.95
CA ARG A 84 -12.15 -12.24 4.59
C ARG A 84 -11.22 -13.16 5.36
N LEU A 85 -11.80 -14.00 6.23
CA LEU A 85 -11.07 -14.96 7.06
C LEU A 85 -11.15 -16.34 6.41
N GLU A 86 -10.00 -16.98 6.25
CA GLU A 86 -9.85 -18.30 5.67
C GLU A 86 -9.00 -19.20 6.58
N ARG A 87 -9.00 -20.53 6.33
CA ARG A 87 -8.25 -21.49 7.16
C ARG A 87 -6.73 -21.29 7.11
N GLY A 88 -6.21 -20.76 6.01
CA GLY A 88 -4.78 -20.54 5.76
C GLY A 88 -4.31 -19.11 5.97
N GLY A 89 -5.22 -18.17 6.29
CA GLY A 89 -4.87 -16.75 6.43
C GLY A 89 -6.07 -15.83 6.35
N TRP A 90 -5.82 -14.58 5.96
CA TRP A 90 -6.87 -13.58 5.74
C TRP A 90 -6.48 -12.60 4.62
N THR A 91 -7.48 -11.87 4.13
CA THR A 91 -7.28 -10.81 3.15
C THR A 91 -8.22 -9.65 3.38
N ARG A 92 -7.77 -8.45 2.98
CA ARG A 92 -8.54 -7.20 2.91
C ARG A 92 -8.24 -6.51 1.59
N GLN A 93 -9.20 -5.78 1.04
CA GLN A 93 -8.99 -5.05 -0.21
C GLN A 93 -9.43 -3.59 -0.08
N VAL A 94 -8.75 -2.71 -0.83
CA VAL A 94 -9.12 -1.32 -1.08
C VAL A 94 -9.15 -1.12 -2.58
N THR A 95 -10.36 -1.04 -3.11
CA THR A 95 -10.66 -0.90 -4.54
C THR A 95 -11.41 0.40 -4.78
N GLU A 96 -11.91 0.63 -5.99
CA GLU A 96 -12.78 1.77 -6.26
C GLU A 96 -14.10 1.76 -5.45
N ARG A 97 -14.47 0.65 -4.81
CA ARG A 97 -15.63 0.59 -3.91
C ARG A 97 -15.35 1.28 -2.58
N GLU A 98 -14.14 1.08 -2.04
CA GLU A 98 -13.71 1.66 -0.77
C GLU A 98 -13.14 3.07 -0.97
N LEU A 99 -12.37 3.29 -2.02
CA LEU A 99 -11.77 4.57 -2.38
C LEU A 99 -12.21 4.98 -3.79
N GLY A 100 -13.37 5.61 -3.91
CA GLY A 100 -14.07 5.85 -5.18
C GLY A 100 -13.30 6.64 -6.24
N ILE A 101 -12.22 7.32 -5.88
CA ILE A 101 -11.33 8.02 -6.81
C ILE A 101 -10.29 7.11 -7.45
N SER A 102 -9.95 5.97 -6.82
CA SER A 102 -8.93 5.04 -7.28
C SER A 102 -9.44 4.15 -8.43
N LYS A 103 -9.53 4.71 -9.63
CA LYS A 103 -10.07 4.02 -10.81
C LYS A 103 -9.08 3.09 -11.51
N ASN A 104 -7.79 3.34 -11.33
CA ASN A 104 -6.73 2.70 -12.11
C ASN A 104 -5.93 1.66 -11.32
N ILE A 105 -5.99 1.71 -9.98
CA ILE A 105 -5.22 0.84 -9.09
C ILE A 105 -6.14 0.37 -7.95
N ALA A 106 -5.99 -0.90 -7.57
CA ALA A 106 -6.55 -1.47 -6.36
C ALA A 106 -5.45 -2.12 -5.52
N GLY A 107 -5.62 -2.15 -4.20
CA GLY A 107 -4.71 -2.80 -3.27
C GLY A 107 -5.38 -3.93 -2.50
N VAL A 108 -4.62 -4.98 -2.18
CA VAL A 108 -5.03 -6.08 -1.31
C VAL A 108 -3.93 -6.31 -0.28
N ASP A 109 -4.29 -6.35 0.98
CA ASP A 109 -3.43 -6.77 2.07
C ASP A 109 -3.78 -8.21 2.43
N MET A 110 -2.79 -9.11 2.31
CA MET A 110 -2.98 -10.55 2.49
C MET A 110 -1.98 -11.13 3.49
N ARG A 111 -2.51 -11.93 4.42
CA ARG A 111 -1.74 -12.71 5.39
C ARG A 111 -1.90 -14.19 5.10
N LEU A 112 -0.81 -14.90 4.94
CA LEU A 112 -0.77 -16.36 4.88
C LEU A 112 -0.06 -16.90 6.12
N ASN A 113 -0.72 -17.81 6.84
CA ASN A 113 -0.10 -18.56 7.92
C ASN A 113 1.05 -19.43 7.40
N THR A 114 1.87 -19.96 8.28
CA THR A 114 2.87 -20.98 7.91
C THR A 114 2.20 -22.14 7.19
N GLY A 115 2.61 -22.42 5.94
CA GLY A 115 1.98 -23.42 5.08
C GLY A 115 0.65 -22.98 4.44
N GLY A 116 0.13 -21.79 4.76
CA GLY A 116 -1.05 -21.22 4.09
C GLY A 116 -0.77 -20.95 2.62
N VAL A 117 -1.69 -21.36 1.75
CA VAL A 117 -1.57 -21.24 0.29
C VAL A 117 -2.68 -20.38 -0.26
N ARG A 118 -2.34 -19.34 -0.99
CA ARG A 118 -3.23 -18.73 -1.96
C ARG A 118 -3.28 -19.66 -3.16
N GLU A 119 -4.44 -20.23 -3.42
CA GLU A 119 -4.69 -21.27 -4.42
C GLU A 119 -4.08 -20.96 -5.80
N LEU A 120 -3.82 -21.96 -6.62
CA LEU A 120 -3.49 -21.82 -8.04
C LEU A 120 -4.60 -21.03 -8.75
N HIS A 121 -4.27 -19.85 -9.27
CA HIS A 121 -5.24 -18.92 -9.81
C HIS A 121 -4.63 -17.99 -10.87
N TRP A 122 -5.48 -17.24 -11.56
CA TRP A 122 -5.09 -16.14 -12.43
C TRP A 122 -6.18 -15.07 -12.43
N HIS A 123 -5.86 -13.91 -12.91
CA HIS A 123 -6.78 -12.76 -13.01
C HIS A 123 -6.46 -11.89 -14.23
N LYS A 124 -7.41 -11.03 -14.62
CA LYS A 124 -7.27 -10.14 -15.79
C LYS A 124 -6.30 -9.00 -15.58
N ALA A 125 -6.19 -8.50 -14.36
CA ALA A 125 -5.23 -7.47 -13.99
C ALA A 125 -3.82 -8.06 -13.83
N ALA A 126 -2.79 -7.27 -14.04
CA ALA A 126 -1.45 -7.60 -13.57
C ALA A 126 -1.37 -7.43 -12.04
N GLU A 127 -0.56 -8.27 -11.40
CA GLU A 127 -0.30 -8.23 -9.96
C GLU A 127 1.11 -7.78 -9.68
N TRP A 128 1.26 -6.74 -8.87
CA TRP A 128 2.52 -6.33 -8.28
C TRP A 128 2.44 -6.51 -6.77
N ALA A 129 3.55 -6.88 -6.11
CA ALA A 129 3.52 -7.12 -4.69
C ALA A 129 4.77 -6.64 -3.96
N TYR A 130 4.58 -6.31 -2.66
CA TYR A 130 5.63 -5.96 -1.71
C TYR A 130 5.50 -6.78 -0.44
N MET A 131 6.58 -7.46 -0.05
CA MET A 131 6.62 -8.25 1.20
C MET A 131 6.72 -7.34 2.42
N LEU A 132 5.67 -7.32 3.24
CA LEU A 132 5.60 -6.57 4.49
C LEU A 132 6.21 -7.33 5.66
N TYR A 133 5.97 -8.65 5.73
CA TYR A 133 6.40 -9.49 6.85
C TYR A 133 6.65 -10.92 6.39
N GLY A 134 7.61 -11.60 7.06
CA GLY A 134 7.86 -13.01 6.89
C GLY A 134 8.46 -13.41 5.55
N ARG A 135 8.09 -14.60 5.06
CA ARG A 135 8.62 -15.19 3.82
C ARG A 135 7.53 -15.94 3.08
N ALA A 136 7.58 -15.90 1.76
CA ALA A 136 6.68 -16.65 0.88
C ALA A 136 7.44 -17.37 -0.22
N ARG A 137 6.92 -18.51 -0.66
CA ARG A 137 7.24 -19.12 -1.96
C ARG A 137 6.20 -18.69 -2.97
N ILE A 138 6.67 -18.13 -4.07
CA ILE A 138 5.86 -17.72 -5.20
C ILE A 138 6.15 -18.62 -6.39
N THR A 139 5.10 -19.05 -7.11
CA THR A 139 5.23 -19.89 -8.32
C THR A 139 4.38 -19.34 -9.45
N ALA A 140 4.83 -19.47 -10.68
CA ALA A 140 4.09 -19.07 -11.87
C ALA A 140 4.48 -19.91 -13.10
N VAL A 141 3.61 -19.91 -14.10
CA VAL A 141 3.91 -20.45 -15.42
C VAL A 141 3.53 -19.41 -16.47
N ASP A 142 4.46 -19.06 -17.36
CA ASP A 142 4.19 -18.10 -18.41
C ASP A 142 3.46 -18.70 -19.61
N GLN A 143 3.08 -17.86 -20.57
CA GLN A 143 2.33 -18.26 -21.78
C GLN A 143 3.11 -19.21 -22.71
N ASP A 144 4.43 -19.31 -22.55
CA ASP A 144 5.31 -20.20 -23.32
C ASP A 144 5.60 -21.50 -22.56
N CYS A 145 4.82 -21.80 -21.50
CA CYS A 145 4.97 -22.96 -20.61
C CYS A 145 6.33 -23.03 -19.90
N ARG A 146 6.91 -21.86 -19.59
CA ARG A 146 8.13 -21.75 -18.78
C ARG A 146 7.74 -21.50 -17.33
N ASN A 147 8.40 -22.19 -16.40
CA ASN A 147 8.06 -22.09 -15.00
C ASN A 147 8.93 -21.08 -14.25
N PHE A 148 8.38 -20.57 -13.17
CA PHE A 148 9.05 -19.70 -12.22
C PHE A 148 8.72 -20.17 -10.80
N ALA A 149 9.73 -20.20 -9.93
CA ALA A 149 9.57 -20.37 -8.49
C ALA A 149 10.69 -19.62 -7.77
N ASP A 150 10.34 -18.89 -6.71
CA ASP A 150 11.31 -18.16 -5.88
C ASP A 150 10.79 -18.02 -4.44
N ASP A 151 11.72 -17.90 -3.48
CA ASP A 151 11.44 -17.54 -2.10
C ASP A 151 11.72 -16.04 -1.91
N VAL A 152 10.71 -15.30 -1.49
CA VAL A 152 10.76 -13.86 -1.25
C VAL A 152 10.62 -13.55 0.24
N GLY A 153 11.28 -12.49 0.69
CA GLY A 153 11.28 -12.01 2.08
C GLY A 153 10.97 -10.52 2.18
N VAL A 154 10.99 -9.99 3.41
CA VAL A 154 10.63 -8.58 3.69
C VAL A 154 11.37 -7.61 2.77
N GLY A 155 10.63 -6.73 2.09
CA GLY A 155 11.14 -5.74 1.16
C GLY A 155 11.40 -6.25 -0.25
N ASP A 156 11.21 -7.55 -0.52
CA ASP A 156 11.23 -8.09 -1.88
C ASP A 156 9.90 -7.82 -2.60
N LEU A 157 9.99 -7.78 -3.91
CA LEU A 157 8.87 -7.57 -4.81
C LEU A 157 8.63 -8.79 -5.69
N TRP A 158 7.40 -8.92 -6.20
CA TRP A 158 7.14 -9.74 -7.40
C TRP A 158 6.15 -9.05 -8.32
N TYR A 159 6.11 -9.53 -9.56
CA TYR A 159 5.17 -9.07 -10.56
C TYR A 159 4.71 -10.25 -11.43
N PHE A 160 3.42 -10.49 -11.46
CA PHE A 160 2.79 -11.44 -12.37
C PHE A 160 2.03 -10.69 -13.45
N PRO A 161 2.40 -10.88 -14.74
CA PRO A 161 1.63 -10.30 -15.84
C PRO A 161 0.18 -10.76 -15.84
N ALA A 162 -0.70 -9.95 -16.43
CA ALA A 162 -2.11 -10.27 -16.60
C ALA A 162 -2.33 -11.65 -17.23
N GLY A 163 -3.21 -12.46 -16.64
CA GLY A 163 -3.56 -13.81 -17.14
C GLY A 163 -2.55 -14.91 -16.82
N ILE A 164 -1.42 -14.62 -16.18
CA ILE A 164 -0.42 -15.63 -15.82
C ILE A 164 -0.87 -16.40 -14.57
N PRO A 165 -0.98 -17.77 -14.66
CA PRO A 165 -1.33 -18.59 -13.52
C PRO A 165 -0.18 -18.62 -12.49
N HIS A 166 -0.55 -18.48 -11.21
CA HIS A 166 0.40 -18.40 -10.12
C HIS A 166 -0.18 -18.89 -8.79
N SER A 167 0.68 -19.03 -7.78
CA SER A 167 0.31 -19.30 -6.40
C SER A 167 1.33 -18.70 -5.44
N ILE A 168 0.91 -18.52 -4.18
CA ILE A 168 1.74 -17.98 -3.11
C ILE A 168 1.55 -18.86 -1.88
N GLN A 169 2.65 -19.25 -1.23
CA GLN A 169 2.62 -20.06 0.00
C GLN A 169 3.45 -19.42 1.09
N GLY A 170 2.87 -19.26 2.28
CA GLY A 170 3.57 -18.77 3.47
C GLY A 170 4.60 -19.80 3.98
N LEU A 171 5.84 -19.35 4.23
CA LEU A 171 6.96 -20.17 4.71
C LEU A 171 7.17 -20.02 6.22
N GLU A 172 8.01 -20.90 6.79
CA GLU A 172 8.46 -20.77 8.19
C GLU A 172 9.28 -19.49 8.42
N PRO A 173 9.33 -18.97 9.68
CA PRO A 173 8.72 -19.55 10.89
C PRO A 173 7.24 -19.17 11.08
N ASP A 174 6.72 -18.09 10.51
CA ASP A 174 5.40 -17.52 10.82
C ASP A 174 4.62 -17.09 9.57
N GLY A 175 4.87 -17.72 8.42
CA GLY A 175 4.20 -17.36 7.17
C GLY A 175 4.61 -15.99 6.66
N CYS A 176 3.66 -15.22 6.11
CA CYS A 176 3.97 -13.95 5.47
C CYS A 176 2.76 -13.00 5.45
N GLU A 177 3.03 -11.70 5.32
CA GLU A 177 2.07 -10.66 5.00
C GLU A 177 2.64 -9.81 3.86
N PHE A 178 1.80 -9.46 2.92
CA PHE A 178 2.21 -8.72 1.73
C PHE A 178 1.07 -7.85 1.19
N LEU A 179 1.48 -6.75 0.59
CA LEU A 179 0.60 -5.88 -0.18
C LEU A 179 0.63 -6.32 -1.63
N LEU A 180 -0.54 -6.61 -2.19
CA LEU A 180 -0.76 -6.77 -3.63
C LEU A 180 -1.29 -5.48 -4.21
N VAL A 181 -0.88 -5.15 -5.42
CA VAL A 181 -1.36 -4.00 -6.17
C VAL A 181 -1.70 -4.42 -7.59
N PHE A 182 -2.91 -4.09 -8.00
CA PHE A 182 -3.47 -4.45 -9.31
C PHE A 182 -3.63 -3.20 -10.17
N ASP A 183 -3.33 -3.31 -11.45
CA ASP A 183 -3.46 -2.23 -12.44
C ASP A 183 -4.91 -2.01 -12.92
N ASP A 184 -5.88 -2.29 -12.06
CA ASP A 184 -7.32 -2.15 -12.27
C ASP A 184 -8.00 -1.75 -10.94
N GLY A 185 -8.53 -0.53 -10.86
CA GLY A 185 -9.24 -0.06 -9.66
C GLY A 185 -10.53 -0.82 -9.36
N SER A 186 -11.12 -1.47 -10.36
CA SER A 186 -12.31 -2.31 -10.22
C SER A 186 -12.00 -3.77 -9.85
N PHE A 187 -10.72 -4.10 -9.63
CA PHE A 187 -10.31 -5.44 -9.21
C PHE A 187 -11.14 -5.93 -8.03
N SER A 188 -11.48 -7.20 -8.05
CA SER A 188 -12.14 -7.89 -6.94
C SER A 188 -11.58 -9.29 -6.80
N GLU A 189 -11.21 -9.68 -5.59
CA GLU A 189 -10.75 -11.03 -5.30
C GLU A 189 -11.82 -12.08 -5.62
N ASP A 190 -13.11 -11.70 -5.57
CA ASP A 190 -14.23 -12.59 -5.93
C ASP A 190 -14.30 -12.88 -7.44
N ASN A 191 -13.60 -12.10 -8.27
CA ASN A 191 -13.53 -12.27 -9.73
C ASN A 191 -12.23 -12.98 -10.17
N THR A 192 -11.47 -13.53 -9.25
CA THR A 192 -10.27 -14.32 -9.53
C THR A 192 -10.67 -15.70 -10.11
N PHE A 193 -9.96 -16.13 -11.16
CA PHE A 193 -10.17 -17.44 -11.74
C PHE A 193 -9.39 -18.50 -10.95
N LEU A 194 -10.10 -19.31 -10.18
CA LEU A 194 -9.52 -20.40 -9.38
C LEU A 194 -9.48 -21.68 -10.18
N ILE A 195 -8.39 -22.46 -10.08
CA ILE A 195 -8.29 -23.73 -10.79
C ILE A 195 -9.33 -24.74 -10.30
N SER A 196 -9.61 -24.77 -8.99
CA SER A 196 -10.62 -25.64 -8.38
C SER A 196 -12.03 -25.33 -8.88
N ASP A 197 -12.35 -24.04 -9.02
CA ASP A 197 -13.63 -23.58 -9.54
C ASP A 197 -13.81 -23.95 -11.01
N TRP A 198 -12.77 -23.81 -11.81
CA TRP A 198 -12.78 -24.26 -13.19
C TRP A 198 -12.99 -25.76 -13.29
N PHE A 199 -12.28 -26.57 -12.51
CA PHE A 199 -12.45 -28.03 -12.48
C PHE A 199 -13.87 -28.43 -12.10
N LYS A 200 -14.49 -27.73 -11.15
CA LYS A 200 -15.89 -27.96 -10.71
C LYS A 200 -16.90 -27.72 -11.82
N HIS A 201 -16.61 -26.78 -12.72
CA HIS A 201 -17.51 -26.36 -13.79
C HIS A 201 -17.18 -26.98 -15.16
N VAL A 202 -16.25 -27.94 -15.22
CA VAL A 202 -15.97 -28.75 -16.41
C VAL A 202 -16.62 -30.10 -16.27
N PRO A 203 -17.41 -30.59 -17.27
CA PRO A 203 -17.96 -31.95 -17.24
C PRO A 203 -16.86 -33.00 -17.02
N PRO A 204 -17.06 -33.99 -16.13
CA PRO A 204 -16.02 -35.00 -15.80
C PRO A 204 -15.51 -35.80 -17.00
N ASP A 205 -16.34 -36.04 -18.01
CA ASP A 205 -15.94 -36.71 -19.25
C ASP A 205 -15.01 -35.85 -20.13
N VAL A 206 -15.16 -34.54 -20.07
CA VAL A 206 -14.27 -33.54 -20.72
C VAL A 206 -12.91 -33.55 -20.02
N LEU A 207 -12.88 -33.51 -18.68
CA LEU A 207 -11.65 -33.65 -17.90
C LEU A 207 -10.95 -35.00 -18.21
N ALA A 208 -11.69 -36.11 -18.17
CA ALA A 208 -11.16 -37.43 -18.50
C ALA A 208 -10.51 -37.48 -19.89
N LYS A 209 -11.15 -36.87 -20.87
CA LYS A 209 -10.66 -36.81 -22.25
C LYS A 209 -9.41 -35.94 -22.36
N ASN A 210 -9.40 -34.75 -21.68
CA ASN A 210 -8.27 -33.83 -21.72
C ASN A 210 -7.00 -34.40 -21.10
N PHE A 211 -7.14 -35.15 -19.98
CA PHE A 211 -6.02 -35.73 -19.25
C PHE A 211 -5.71 -37.19 -19.64
N GLY A 212 -6.53 -37.83 -20.44
CA GLY A 212 -6.35 -39.23 -20.85
C GLY A 212 -6.54 -40.25 -19.72
N VAL A 213 -7.40 -39.95 -18.72
CA VAL A 213 -7.65 -40.74 -17.53
C VAL A 213 -9.15 -41.00 -17.32
N PRO A 214 -9.57 -42.01 -16.54
CA PRO A 214 -10.99 -42.21 -16.22
C PRO A 214 -11.60 -41.00 -15.49
N ALA A 215 -12.88 -40.70 -15.72
CA ALA A 215 -13.60 -39.63 -15.05
C ALA A 215 -13.61 -39.77 -13.51
N SER A 216 -13.59 -40.99 -12.99
CA SER A 216 -13.49 -41.28 -11.56
C SER A 216 -12.20 -40.74 -10.90
N SER A 217 -11.15 -40.47 -11.68
CA SER A 217 -9.91 -39.85 -11.17
C SER A 217 -10.12 -38.47 -10.59
N PHE A 218 -11.20 -37.78 -10.95
CA PHE A 218 -11.55 -36.45 -10.47
C PHE A 218 -12.59 -36.43 -9.34
N ALA A 219 -12.99 -37.59 -8.83
CA ALA A 219 -14.03 -37.72 -7.79
C ALA A 219 -13.64 -37.08 -6.45
N SER A 220 -12.33 -36.91 -6.18
CA SER A 220 -11.80 -36.32 -4.95
C SER A 220 -11.45 -34.82 -5.09
N THR A 221 -11.81 -34.17 -6.21
CA THR A 221 -11.59 -32.75 -6.37
C THR A 221 -12.40 -32.01 -5.30
N PRO A 222 -11.76 -31.19 -4.44
CA PRO A 222 -12.43 -30.52 -3.33
C PRO A 222 -13.40 -29.45 -3.82
N ASP A 223 -14.26 -28.99 -2.90
CA ASP A 223 -15.14 -27.87 -3.18
C ASP A 223 -14.31 -26.57 -3.27
N PRO A 224 -14.50 -25.73 -4.30
CA PRO A 224 -13.75 -24.48 -4.44
C PRO A 224 -13.87 -23.53 -3.25
N SER A 225 -15.01 -23.52 -2.54
CA SER A 225 -15.22 -22.66 -1.36
C SER A 225 -14.27 -22.96 -0.21
N GLU A 226 -13.57 -24.09 -0.22
CA GLU A 226 -12.62 -24.48 0.83
C GLU A 226 -11.16 -24.10 0.50
N LEU A 227 -10.88 -23.62 -0.69
CA LEU A 227 -9.53 -23.56 -1.24
C LEU A 227 -8.97 -22.16 -1.48
N TYR A 228 -9.75 -21.11 -1.33
CA TYR A 228 -9.30 -19.73 -1.62
C TYR A 228 -7.96 -19.39 -0.93
N ILE A 229 -7.86 -19.56 0.40
CA ILE A 229 -6.63 -19.59 1.19
C ILE A 229 -6.72 -20.79 2.15
N PHE A 230 -5.92 -21.79 1.92
CA PHE A 230 -6.03 -23.07 2.65
C PHE A 230 -4.66 -23.55 3.15
N PRO A 231 -4.60 -24.36 4.23
CA PRO A 231 -3.34 -24.85 4.77
C PRO A 231 -2.82 -26.08 4.00
N LEU A 232 -1.53 -26.08 3.68
CA LEU A 232 -0.75 -27.24 3.25
C LEU A 232 0.49 -27.41 4.16
N PRO A 233 1.17 -28.56 4.09
CA PRO A 233 2.51 -28.70 4.67
C PRO A 233 3.46 -27.62 4.11
N VAL A 234 4.36 -27.11 4.95
CA VAL A 234 5.41 -26.20 4.51
C VAL A 234 6.31 -26.90 3.50
N PRO A 235 6.63 -26.29 2.35
CA PRO A 235 7.49 -26.92 1.37
C PRO A 235 8.93 -27.03 1.89
N GLY A 236 9.66 -28.00 1.37
CA GLY A 236 11.09 -28.13 1.59
C GLY A 236 11.91 -26.99 0.97
N PRO A 237 13.25 -27.13 0.88
CA PRO A 237 14.08 -26.13 0.20
C PRO A 237 13.59 -25.88 -1.23
N LEU A 238 13.74 -24.63 -1.74
CA LEU A 238 13.29 -24.25 -3.08
C LEU A 238 13.79 -25.21 -4.20
N ALA A 239 14.99 -25.76 -4.03
CA ALA A 239 15.53 -26.73 -4.97
C ALA A 239 14.70 -28.02 -5.10
N SER A 240 13.94 -28.40 -4.06
CA SER A 240 13.06 -29.57 -4.06
C SER A 240 11.80 -29.39 -4.92
N ASP A 241 11.41 -28.14 -5.17
CA ASP A 241 10.22 -27.78 -5.96
C ASP A 241 10.55 -27.53 -7.45
N ARG A 242 11.81 -27.78 -7.84
CA ARG A 242 12.19 -27.70 -9.25
C ARG A 242 11.55 -28.81 -10.06
N ILE A 243 10.84 -28.42 -11.11
CA ILE A 243 10.22 -29.38 -12.03
C ILE A 243 11.27 -29.85 -13.03
N ALA A 244 11.55 -31.16 -13.02
CA ALA A 244 12.52 -31.75 -13.94
C ALA A 244 12.09 -31.55 -15.41
N GLY A 245 13.00 -31.04 -16.23
CA GLY A 245 12.74 -30.77 -17.64
C GLY A 245 11.96 -29.48 -17.94
N ALA A 246 11.52 -28.73 -16.93
CA ALA A 246 10.89 -27.42 -17.16
C ALA A 246 11.93 -26.38 -17.55
N THR A 247 11.56 -25.51 -18.51
CA THR A 247 12.34 -24.35 -18.88
C THR A 247 12.02 -23.17 -17.98
N PRO A 248 13.00 -22.47 -17.39
CA PRO A 248 12.72 -21.30 -16.58
C PRO A 248 12.30 -20.10 -17.44
N VAL A 249 11.54 -19.16 -16.84
CA VAL A 249 11.22 -17.88 -17.46
C VAL A 249 12.51 -17.09 -17.79
N PRO A 250 12.55 -16.30 -18.87
CA PRO A 250 13.75 -15.57 -19.27
C PRO A 250 14.05 -14.36 -18.39
N GLN A 251 13.01 -13.84 -17.70
CA GLN A 251 13.10 -12.72 -16.79
C GLN A 251 12.47 -13.10 -15.45
N SER A 252 13.15 -12.78 -14.36
CA SER A 252 12.60 -13.04 -13.03
C SER A 252 11.32 -12.26 -12.80
N PHE A 253 10.32 -12.93 -12.23
CA PHE A 253 9.10 -12.27 -11.71
C PHE A 253 9.30 -11.73 -10.30
N SER A 254 10.44 -11.93 -9.66
CA SER A 254 10.80 -11.34 -8.37
C SER A 254 11.92 -10.30 -8.52
N HIS A 255 11.96 -9.35 -7.58
CA HIS A 255 12.98 -8.30 -7.53
C HIS A 255 13.39 -8.00 -6.10
N ARG A 256 14.70 -7.88 -5.84
CA ARG A 256 15.28 -7.60 -4.52
C ARG A 256 15.45 -6.09 -4.33
N LEU A 257 14.33 -5.38 -4.05
CA LEU A 257 14.33 -3.91 -3.93
C LEU A 257 15.33 -3.40 -2.88
N MET A 258 15.44 -4.09 -1.75
CA MET A 258 16.32 -3.66 -0.67
C MET A 258 17.82 -3.88 -0.98
N ALA A 259 18.15 -4.71 -1.99
CA ALA A 259 19.52 -4.91 -2.44
C ALA A 259 20.01 -3.80 -3.39
N GLN A 260 19.10 -3.00 -3.96
CA GLN A 260 19.50 -1.87 -4.81
C GLN A 260 19.89 -0.63 -3.99
N ASP A 261 20.85 0.14 -4.50
CA ASP A 261 21.25 1.41 -3.90
C ASP A 261 20.10 2.44 -4.00
N PRO A 262 19.71 3.07 -2.88
CA PRO A 262 18.71 4.13 -2.91
C PRO A 262 19.27 5.46 -3.39
N ILE A 263 18.41 6.34 -3.89
CA ILE A 263 18.68 7.77 -3.93
C ILE A 263 18.72 8.26 -2.48
N ARG A 264 19.88 8.77 -2.04
CA ARG A 264 20.06 9.22 -0.65
C ARG A 264 20.06 10.74 -0.55
N THR A 265 19.37 11.24 0.46
CA THR A 265 19.45 12.63 0.89
C THR A 265 19.80 12.69 2.38
N LYS A 266 19.94 13.91 2.94
CA LYS A 266 20.19 14.06 4.38
C LYS A 266 19.00 13.62 5.24
N SER A 267 17.81 13.61 4.69
CA SER A 267 16.55 13.39 5.44
C SER A 267 15.76 12.18 4.99
N GLY A 268 16.34 11.33 4.16
CA GLY A 268 15.66 10.10 3.75
C GLY A 268 16.23 9.44 2.51
N THR A 269 15.52 8.41 2.07
CA THR A 269 15.90 7.61 0.91
C THR A 269 14.71 7.34 0.00
N VAL A 270 14.98 7.14 -1.30
CA VAL A 270 14.00 6.68 -2.28
C VAL A 270 14.58 5.52 -3.08
N ARG A 271 13.87 4.40 -3.16
CA ARG A 271 14.17 3.27 -4.04
C ARG A 271 13.08 3.11 -5.07
N ILE A 272 13.43 3.15 -6.34
CA ILE A 272 12.49 3.05 -7.46
C ILE A 272 12.59 1.66 -8.07
N ALA A 273 11.45 1.01 -8.30
CA ALA A 273 11.33 -0.21 -9.09
C ALA A 273 10.40 0.06 -10.27
N ASP A 274 10.94 -0.01 -11.47
CA ASP A 274 10.19 0.17 -12.72
C ASP A 274 10.77 -0.76 -13.81
N SER A 275 10.22 -0.74 -15.02
CA SER A 275 10.67 -1.64 -16.08
C SER A 275 12.14 -1.53 -16.47
N LYS A 276 12.87 -0.49 -16.02
CA LYS A 276 14.31 -0.31 -16.30
C LYS A 276 15.17 -1.21 -15.43
N ASN A 277 14.75 -1.47 -14.16
CA ASN A 277 15.50 -2.29 -13.21
C ASN A 277 14.72 -3.52 -12.72
N PHE A 278 13.42 -3.57 -12.99
CA PHE A 278 12.55 -4.74 -12.81
C PHE A 278 11.79 -5.00 -14.13
N PRO A 279 12.42 -5.60 -15.14
CA PRO A 279 11.87 -5.68 -16.50
C PRO A 279 10.54 -6.42 -16.64
N ALA A 280 10.18 -7.29 -15.70
CA ALA A 280 8.87 -7.96 -15.68
C ALA A 280 7.73 -6.96 -15.38
N SER A 281 7.98 -5.91 -14.59
CA SER A 281 6.97 -4.94 -14.16
C SER A 281 6.69 -3.90 -15.23
N VAL A 282 5.84 -4.25 -16.17
CA VAL A 282 5.58 -3.41 -17.38
C VAL A 282 4.35 -2.52 -17.26
N THR A 283 3.48 -2.74 -16.26
CA THR A 283 2.27 -1.92 -16.07
C THR A 283 2.23 -1.18 -14.74
N ILE A 284 3.11 -1.54 -13.78
CA ILE A 284 3.19 -0.89 -12.48
C ILE A 284 4.64 -0.50 -12.19
N ALA A 285 4.87 0.77 -11.91
CA ALA A 285 6.10 1.28 -11.31
C ALA A 285 5.84 1.62 -9.84
N ALA A 286 6.89 1.58 -9.01
CA ALA A 286 6.79 1.89 -7.59
C ALA A 286 8.02 2.63 -7.08
N ALA A 287 7.84 3.38 -5.99
CA ALA A 287 8.93 3.90 -5.19
C ALA A 287 8.69 3.59 -3.71
N LEU A 288 9.73 3.07 -3.04
CA LEU A 288 9.77 2.99 -1.57
C LEU A 288 10.45 4.24 -1.05
N VAL A 289 9.69 5.06 -0.33
CA VAL A 289 10.16 6.31 0.27
C VAL A 289 10.33 6.14 1.77
N GLU A 290 11.46 6.63 2.29
CA GLU A 290 11.73 6.76 3.72
C GLU A 290 12.06 8.20 4.02
N ILE A 291 11.37 8.80 4.99
CA ILE A 291 11.54 10.19 5.44
C ILE A 291 11.85 10.20 6.94
N LEU A 292 13.00 10.73 7.32
CA LEU A 292 13.37 10.91 8.72
C LEU A 292 12.49 11.98 9.39
N PRO A 293 12.36 11.96 10.74
CA PRO A 293 11.57 12.97 11.45
C PRO A 293 11.94 14.41 11.06
N GLY A 294 10.91 15.23 10.79
CA GLY A 294 11.05 16.61 10.34
C GLY A 294 11.40 16.78 8.86
N GLY A 295 11.71 15.70 8.14
CA GLY A 295 11.91 15.75 6.69
C GLY A 295 10.59 15.67 5.92
N MET A 296 10.67 15.93 4.62
CA MET A 296 9.51 15.82 3.72
C MET A 296 9.90 15.35 2.32
N ARG A 297 9.00 14.60 1.68
CA ARG A 297 9.00 14.43 0.24
C ARG A 297 8.71 15.80 -0.39
N GLU A 298 9.60 16.26 -1.27
CA GLU A 298 9.51 17.62 -1.79
C GLU A 298 8.20 17.89 -2.54
N LEU A 299 7.86 19.17 -2.75
CA LEU A 299 6.77 19.60 -3.61
C LEU A 299 6.99 19.12 -5.04
N HIS A 300 6.09 18.28 -5.55
CA HIS A 300 6.21 17.64 -6.87
C HIS A 300 4.86 17.22 -7.42
N TRP A 301 4.84 16.71 -8.64
CA TRP A 301 3.69 16.00 -9.25
C TRP A 301 4.17 14.94 -10.22
N HIS A 302 3.28 14.00 -10.53
CA HIS A 302 3.55 12.94 -11.50
C HIS A 302 2.93 13.29 -12.85
N PRO A 303 3.75 13.38 -13.94
CA PRO A 303 3.30 13.84 -15.25
C PRO A 303 2.72 12.72 -16.15
N ASN A 304 2.62 11.50 -15.66
CA ASN A 304 2.27 10.33 -16.46
C ASN A 304 1.06 9.53 -15.96
N THR A 305 0.71 9.60 -14.67
CA THR A 305 -0.41 8.84 -14.10
C THR A 305 -0.80 9.34 -12.71
N ASP A 306 -1.91 8.80 -12.16
CA ASP A 306 -2.24 8.92 -10.74
C ASP A 306 -1.18 8.23 -9.88
N GLU A 307 -1.11 8.61 -8.61
CA GLU A 307 -0.31 7.95 -7.59
C GLU A 307 -1.24 7.29 -6.57
N TRP A 308 -1.01 6.00 -6.28
CA TRP A 308 -1.60 5.27 -5.18
C TRP A 308 -0.54 5.04 -4.12
N GLN A 309 -0.87 5.24 -2.84
CA GLN A 309 0.09 5.16 -1.74
C GLN A 309 -0.33 4.11 -0.73
N TYR A 310 0.67 3.47 -0.08
CA TYR A 310 0.46 2.64 1.10
C TYR A 310 1.48 3.01 2.18
N TYR A 311 0.98 3.39 3.35
CA TYR A 311 1.81 3.79 4.48
C TYR A 311 2.18 2.58 5.33
N ILE A 312 3.48 2.25 5.36
CA ILE A 312 4.00 1.05 6.02
C ILE A 312 4.24 1.31 7.50
N GLU A 313 4.85 2.48 7.83
CA GLU A 313 5.14 2.87 9.22
C GLU A 313 5.25 4.39 9.35
N GLY A 314 5.14 4.89 10.58
CA GLY A 314 5.24 6.31 10.90
C GLY A 314 3.94 7.08 10.71
N GLN A 315 4.08 8.41 10.71
CA GLN A 315 2.97 9.36 10.55
C GLN A 315 3.37 10.44 9.55
N GLY A 316 2.49 10.73 8.59
CA GLY A 316 2.74 11.72 7.54
C GLY A 316 1.56 12.64 7.33
N ARG A 317 1.86 13.82 6.78
CA ARG A 317 0.87 14.79 6.32
C ARG A 317 1.11 15.07 4.85
N MET A 318 0.09 14.91 4.03
CA MET A 318 0.11 15.24 2.62
C MET A 318 -0.78 16.46 2.35
N GLY A 319 -0.24 17.46 1.69
CA GLY A 319 -1.03 18.54 1.09
C GLY A 319 -1.14 18.32 -0.40
N VAL A 320 -2.36 18.45 -0.96
CA VAL A 320 -2.64 18.30 -2.38
C VAL A 320 -3.26 19.57 -2.94
N PHE A 321 -2.75 20.03 -4.07
CA PHE A 321 -3.26 21.15 -4.84
C PHE A 321 -3.95 20.67 -6.13
N ALA A 322 -5.24 20.97 -6.28
CA ALA A 322 -6.12 20.47 -7.33
C ALA A 322 -6.52 21.53 -8.37
N SER A 323 -5.73 22.59 -8.57
CA SER A 323 -6.03 23.75 -9.42
C SER A 323 -7.19 24.64 -8.91
N ALA A 324 -7.47 25.74 -9.61
CA ALA A 324 -8.55 26.68 -9.30
C ALA A 324 -8.61 27.19 -7.84
N GLY A 325 -7.51 27.02 -7.08
CA GLY A 325 -7.43 27.34 -5.66
C GLY A 325 -7.87 26.19 -4.74
N ASP A 326 -8.33 25.07 -5.27
CA ASP A 326 -8.71 23.90 -4.47
C ASP A 326 -7.45 23.22 -3.91
N ALA A 327 -7.40 23.07 -2.59
CA ALA A 327 -6.32 22.41 -1.89
C ALA A 327 -6.85 21.73 -0.62
N ARG A 328 -6.29 20.58 -0.26
CA ARG A 328 -6.67 19.86 0.94
C ARG A 328 -5.50 19.10 1.53
N THR A 329 -5.48 19.06 2.85
CA THR A 329 -4.50 18.33 3.67
C THR A 329 -5.11 17.04 4.18
N PHE A 330 -4.28 15.99 4.29
CA PHE A 330 -4.62 14.68 4.82
C PHE A 330 -3.52 14.21 5.76
N ASP A 331 -3.88 13.68 6.92
CA ASP A 331 -2.96 13.00 7.82
C ASP A 331 -3.03 11.49 7.61
N TYR A 332 -1.88 10.83 7.57
CA TYR A 332 -1.74 9.39 7.32
C TYR A 332 -0.94 8.70 8.43
N GLN A 333 -1.21 7.42 8.63
CA GLN A 333 -0.47 6.53 9.51
C GLN A 333 -0.32 5.13 8.88
N ALA A 334 0.44 4.25 9.54
CA ALA A 334 0.61 2.87 9.09
C ALA A 334 -0.74 2.17 8.81
N GLY A 335 -0.85 1.48 7.68
CA GLY A 335 -2.06 0.81 7.21
C GLY A 335 -3.04 1.70 6.44
N ASP A 336 -2.73 2.98 6.25
CA ASP A 336 -3.54 3.87 5.42
C ASP A 336 -3.16 3.76 3.94
N VAL A 337 -4.16 3.92 3.10
CA VAL A 337 -4.03 4.13 1.65
C VAL A 337 -4.21 5.60 1.35
N GLY A 338 -3.29 6.15 0.56
CA GLY A 338 -3.37 7.49 -0.02
C GLY A 338 -3.60 7.45 -1.53
N PHE A 339 -4.06 8.55 -2.08
CA PHE A 339 -4.24 8.71 -3.52
C PHE A 339 -3.94 10.15 -3.94
N VAL A 340 -3.24 10.32 -5.04
CA VAL A 340 -3.04 11.63 -5.68
C VAL A 340 -3.46 11.52 -7.13
N PRO A 341 -4.51 12.24 -7.55
CA PRO A 341 -4.92 12.29 -8.94
C PRO A 341 -3.81 12.83 -9.85
N PHE A 342 -3.83 12.39 -11.08
CA PHE A 342 -2.88 12.76 -12.13
C PHE A 342 -2.59 14.28 -12.17
N ALA A 343 -1.31 14.61 -12.21
CA ALA A 343 -0.77 15.98 -12.31
C ALA A 343 -1.10 16.93 -11.13
N MET A 344 -1.71 16.46 -10.03
CA MET A 344 -1.92 17.29 -8.86
C MET A 344 -0.61 17.48 -8.09
N GLY A 345 -0.26 18.74 -7.80
CA GLY A 345 0.89 19.10 -6.99
C GLY A 345 0.70 18.66 -5.53
N HIS A 346 1.71 18.02 -4.95
CA HIS A 346 1.62 17.55 -3.56
C HIS A 346 2.99 17.47 -2.88
N TYR A 347 2.95 17.24 -1.57
CA TYR A 347 4.11 16.93 -0.72
C TYR A 347 3.68 15.98 0.41
N ILE A 348 4.62 15.26 0.99
CA ILE A 348 4.39 14.45 2.18
C ILE A 348 5.44 14.79 3.24
N GLU A 349 4.99 15.27 4.40
CA GLU A 349 5.83 15.62 5.55
C GLU A 349 5.79 14.52 6.60
N ASN A 350 6.93 14.15 7.17
CA ASN A 350 6.97 13.29 8.36
C ASN A 350 6.61 14.13 9.59
N THR A 351 5.41 13.93 10.13
CA THR A 351 4.90 14.62 11.31
C THR A 351 5.14 13.85 12.61
N GLY A 352 5.71 12.64 12.51
CA GLY A 352 6.00 11.78 13.65
C GLY A 352 7.41 11.97 14.21
N SER A 353 7.71 11.17 15.24
CA SER A 353 9.05 11.11 15.87
C SER A 353 9.89 9.91 15.41
N THR A 354 9.34 9.07 14.53
CA THR A 354 9.99 7.89 13.92
C THR A 354 10.08 8.08 12.41
N PRO A 355 10.89 7.33 11.69
CA PRO A 355 10.88 7.34 10.23
C PRO A 355 9.46 7.08 9.68
N LEU A 356 9.09 7.81 8.65
CA LEU A 356 7.90 7.56 7.84
C LEU A 356 8.33 6.75 6.63
N ARG A 357 7.70 5.58 6.41
CA ARG A 357 7.95 4.73 5.24
C ARG A 357 6.65 4.45 4.52
N PHE A 358 6.64 4.66 3.21
CA PHE A 358 5.48 4.39 2.37
C PHE A 358 5.90 4.02 0.95
N LEU A 359 4.97 3.37 0.25
CA LEU A 359 5.08 3.06 -1.17
C LEU A 359 4.29 4.09 -1.97
N GLU A 360 4.90 4.58 -3.04
CA GLU A 360 4.26 5.29 -4.16
C GLU A 360 4.09 4.30 -5.31
N MET A 361 2.89 4.14 -5.85
CA MET A 361 2.54 3.14 -6.86
C MET A 361 1.88 3.82 -8.06
N PHE A 362 2.29 3.42 -9.25
CA PHE A 362 1.91 4.10 -10.50
C PHE A 362 1.48 3.07 -11.54
N LYS A 363 0.30 3.24 -12.13
CA LYS A 363 -0.07 2.47 -13.33
C LYS A 363 0.72 2.98 -14.53
N SER A 364 1.95 2.56 -14.61
CA SER A 364 2.93 2.96 -15.63
C SER A 364 4.07 1.96 -15.68
N SER A 365 4.74 1.82 -16.81
CA SER A 365 5.97 1.03 -16.93
C SER A 365 7.21 1.72 -16.34
N TYR A 366 7.14 3.01 -16.04
CA TYR A 366 8.26 3.77 -15.52
C TYR A 366 7.80 4.82 -14.49
N TYR A 367 8.69 5.10 -13.56
CA TYR A 367 8.54 6.18 -12.58
C TYR A 367 8.90 7.53 -13.21
N ALA A 368 8.06 8.55 -12.95
CA ALA A 368 8.34 9.93 -13.34
C ALA A 368 7.79 10.91 -12.31
N ASP A 369 8.57 11.91 -11.96
CA ASP A 369 8.14 13.06 -11.17
C ASP A 369 8.70 14.38 -11.74
N VAL A 370 8.01 15.47 -11.43
CA VAL A 370 8.47 16.84 -11.70
C VAL A 370 8.55 17.58 -10.37
N SER A 371 9.77 17.90 -9.95
CA SER A 371 10.03 18.69 -8.75
C SER A 371 9.71 20.17 -9.00
N LEU A 372 8.94 20.79 -8.12
CA LEU A 372 8.66 22.24 -8.16
C LEU A 372 9.95 23.06 -8.10
N ASN A 373 10.87 22.69 -7.20
CA ASN A 373 12.13 23.40 -7.03
C ASN A 373 12.99 23.34 -8.30
N ARG A 374 13.12 22.14 -8.90
CA ARG A 374 13.88 21.95 -10.14
C ARG A 374 13.24 22.64 -11.33
N TRP A 375 11.92 22.62 -11.43
CA TRP A 375 11.21 23.35 -12.48
C TRP A 375 11.56 24.83 -12.43
N MET A 376 11.45 25.47 -11.25
CA MET A 376 11.85 26.88 -11.10
C MET A 376 13.33 27.10 -11.40
N ALA A 377 14.22 26.21 -10.91
CA ALA A 377 15.66 26.32 -11.13
C ALA A 377 16.09 26.21 -12.62
N LEU A 378 15.27 25.56 -13.45
CA LEU A 378 15.51 25.33 -14.88
C LEU A 378 14.65 26.23 -15.78
N THR A 379 13.87 27.14 -15.21
CA THR A 379 13.10 28.17 -15.90
C THR A 379 13.89 29.49 -15.88
N PRO A 380 13.84 30.32 -16.95
CA PRO A 380 14.47 31.64 -16.91
C PRO A 380 14.11 32.40 -15.66
N PRO A 381 15.11 32.96 -14.91
CA PRO A 381 14.87 33.59 -13.61
C PRO A 381 13.88 34.76 -13.67
N GLU A 382 13.86 35.51 -14.75
CA GLU A 382 12.97 36.66 -14.95
C GLU A 382 11.49 36.22 -15.02
N LEU A 383 11.21 34.99 -15.58
CA LEU A 383 9.87 34.45 -15.61
C LEU A 383 9.42 34.01 -14.22
N VAL A 384 10.29 33.30 -13.48
CA VAL A 384 10.01 32.89 -12.10
C VAL A 384 9.74 34.10 -11.21
N GLN A 385 10.64 35.09 -11.25
CA GLN A 385 10.51 36.32 -10.48
C GLN A 385 9.31 37.18 -10.89
N GLY A 386 9.04 37.27 -12.21
CA GLY A 386 7.87 37.97 -12.72
C GLY A 386 6.55 37.38 -12.25
N THR A 387 6.50 36.05 -12.15
CA THR A 387 5.30 35.27 -11.72
C THR A 387 5.09 35.32 -10.21
N LEU A 388 6.13 34.98 -9.43
CA LEU A 388 5.99 34.69 -7.99
C LEU A 388 6.50 35.85 -7.09
N LYS A 389 7.21 36.83 -7.63
CA LYS A 389 7.80 37.98 -6.88
C LYS A 389 8.73 37.50 -5.75
N LEU A 390 9.44 36.40 -5.94
CA LEU A 390 10.35 35.82 -4.96
C LEU A 390 11.54 36.75 -4.69
N ASP A 391 12.02 36.73 -3.46
CA ASP A 391 13.23 37.48 -3.08
C ASP A 391 14.52 36.76 -3.53
N ALA A 392 15.64 37.44 -3.37
CA ALA A 392 16.94 36.90 -3.77
C ALA A 392 17.34 35.64 -2.96
N THR A 393 16.84 35.50 -1.73
CA THR A 393 17.13 34.34 -0.87
C THR A 393 16.54 33.08 -1.46
N VAL A 394 15.26 33.12 -1.83
CA VAL A 394 14.58 31.99 -2.46
C VAL A 394 15.19 31.67 -3.84
N MET A 395 15.44 32.71 -4.65
CA MET A 395 16.02 32.55 -5.99
C MET A 395 17.41 31.89 -5.93
N SER A 396 18.24 32.22 -4.93
CA SER A 396 19.57 31.64 -4.75
C SER A 396 19.53 30.21 -4.15
N ALA A 397 18.42 29.83 -3.50
CA ALA A 397 18.23 28.51 -2.91
C ALA A 397 17.69 27.47 -3.92
N LEU A 398 17.35 27.87 -5.14
CA LEU A 398 16.83 26.95 -6.17
C LEU A 398 17.90 25.93 -6.58
N ARG A 399 17.53 24.65 -6.62
CA ARG A 399 18.44 23.53 -6.87
C ARG A 399 18.16 22.88 -8.22
N LYS A 400 19.22 22.68 -9.04
CA LYS A 400 19.15 21.96 -10.32
C LYS A 400 19.25 20.45 -10.15
N GLY A 401 19.87 19.98 -9.10
CA GLY A 401 20.04 18.55 -8.80
C GLY A 401 18.80 17.95 -8.10
N PRO A 402 18.64 16.60 -8.19
CA PRO A 402 17.54 15.92 -7.52
C PRO A 402 17.70 15.95 -5.99
N ALA A 403 16.60 16.22 -5.29
CA ALA A 403 16.51 16.13 -3.84
C ALA A 403 15.08 15.69 -3.45
N PRO A 404 14.72 14.42 -3.74
CA PRO A 404 13.34 13.96 -3.58
C PRO A 404 12.87 14.00 -2.13
N VAL A 405 13.76 13.94 -1.16
CA VAL A 405 13.48 14.14 0.27
C VAL A 405 14.34 15.29 0.77
N VAL A 406 13.71 16.29 1.37
CA VAL A 406 14.35 17.51 1.88
C VAL A 406 14.25 17.57 3.40
N PRO A 407 15.22 18.24 4.09
CA PRO A 407 15.18 18.42 5.53
C PRO A 407 14.12 19.42 5.97
N ALA A 408 13.85 19.39 7.30
CA ALA A 408 13.08 20.42 7.99
C ALA A 408 13.71 21.81 7.86
#